data_566337afee6f405b82e97a2756fe5059
#
_entry.id   566337afee6f405b82e97a2756fe5059
#
_cell.length_a   1.000
_cell.length_b   1.000
_cell.length_c   1.000
_cell.angle_alpha   90.00
_cell.angle_beta   90.00
_cell.angle_gamma   90.00
#
_symmetry.space_group_name_H-M   'P 1'
#
loop_
_entity.id
_entity.type
_entity.pdbx_description
1 polymer ?
#
loop_
_entity_poly.entity_id
_entity_poly.type
_entity_poly.pdbx_seq_one_letter_code
_entity_poly.pdbx_strand_id
1 'polypeptide(L)'
;WEQYYRRRNHLARNHAPLEAKRFAGMAGEMAAVLWCGLVLLLGFGIPSAWLLWAAWRYVGDTDWAAFAHMGFYTLRLALTVAAIGTALAFVLQAWQRATARGKGLIRLAGLGYGVSGTVLAIGVLMITTAFDHKINAISKALGFGMVGLIWSGTIAALVYAFLCRFAAVSLWAVESGFAHIPPSLDQSAFLLGCSEKQTAWRLWLPLLRNSLVTAALLLFLESMKELSAAMLLRPFNVQTLSTYIYEYISAERFEMAALPALLMVVLGLPLVALLLKTMED
;
A
#
# COMPACT_ATOMS: atom_id res chain seq x y z
N TRP A 1 0.52 -25.45 10.63
CA TRP A 1 -0.34 -25.88 9.53
C TRP A 1 0.13 -25.31 8.19
N GLU A 2 0.39 -24.03 8.05
CA GLU A 2 0.86 -23.40 6.82
C GLU A 2 2.20 -23.96 6.29
N GLN A 3 3.15 -24.26 7.16
CA GLN A 3 4.43 -24.87 6.77
C GLN A 3 4.29 -26.31 6.25
N TYR A 4 3.29 -27.06 6.73
CA TYR A 4 2.99 -28.40 6.26
C TYR A 4 2.41 -28.37 4.84
N TYR A 5 1.52 -27.40 4.53
CA TYR A 5 0.95 -27.20 3.19
C TYR A 5 1.99 -26.69 2.19
N ARG A 6 2.87 -25.77 2.58
CA ARG A 6 3.95 -25.25 1.69
C ARG A 6 4.93 -26.36 1.27
N ARG A 7 5.27 -27.31 2.14
CA ARG A 7 6.12 -28.47 1.76
C ARG A 7 5.46 -29.39 0.75
N ARG A 8 4.17 -29.52 0.76
CA ARG A 8 3.41 -30.38 -0.16
C ARG A 8 3.28 -29.76 -1.57
N ASN A 9 3.25 -28.44 -1.69
CA ASN A 9 3.10 -27.74 -2.96
C ASN A 9 4.38 -27.73 -3.81
N HIS A 10 5.55 -28.05 -3.26
CA HIS A 10 6.77 -28.24 -4.06
C HIS A 10 6.73 -29.46 -4.99
N LEU A 11 5.80 -30.39 -4.78
CA LEU A 11 5.61 -31.56 -5.63
C LEU A 11 4.63 -31.30 -6.79
N ALA A 12 3.95 -30.16 -6.81
CA ALA A 12 2.92 -29.83 -7.81
C ALA A 12 3.44 -29.02 -9.01
N ARG A 13 4.73 -29.06 -9.31
CA ARG A 13 5.35 -28.28 -10.41
C ARG A 13 5.20 -28.89 -11.82
N ASN A 14 4.51 -30.04 -11.93
CA ASN A 14 4.08 -30.60 -13.21
C ASN A 14 2.59 -30.30 -13.41
N HIS A 15 2.23 -29.03 -13.55
CA HIS A 15 0.94 -28.69 -14.13
C HIS A 15 1.06 -28.94 -15.64
N ALA A 16 0.53 -30.09 -16.10
CA ALA A 16 0.03 -30.15 -17.45
C ALA A 16 -0.90 -28.91 -17.63
N PRO A 17 -0.79 -28.16 -18.76
CA PRO A 17 -1.66 -27.03 -18.98
C PRO A 17 -3.09 -27.55 -18.79
N LEU A 18 -3.82 -26.98 -17.80
CA LEU A 18 -5.23 -27.26 -17.63
C LEU A 18 -5.86 -26.89 -18.98
N GLU A 19 -6.25 -27.90 -19.77
CA GLU A 19 -7.09 -27.65 -20.92
C GLU A 19 -8.28 -26.86 -20.41
N ALA A 20 -8.37 -25.58 -20.84
CA ALA A 20 -9.49 -24.74 -20.49
C ALA A 20 -10.75 -25.48 -20.94
N LYS A 21 -11.53 -26.05 -20.00
CA LYS A 21 -12.81 -26.66 -20.29
C LYS A 21 -13.62 -25.56 -20.96
N ARG A 22 -13.79 -25.67 -22.30
CA ARG A 22 -14.68 -24.79 -23.03
C ARG A 22 -16.06 -24.98 -22.45
N PHE A 23 -16.69 -23.89 -22.04
CA PHE A 23 -18.11 -23.93 -21.67
C PHE A 23 -18.89 -24.59 -22.81
N ALA A 24 -19.81 -25.47 -22.45
CA ALA A 24 -20.56 -26.30 -23.41
C ALA A 24 -21.30 -25.42 -24.43
N GLY A 25 -20.64 -25.15 -25.57
CA GLY A 25 -21.18 -24.45 -26.69
C GLY A 25 -21.20 -22.92 -26.63
N MET A 26 -21.44 -22.31 -27.78
CA MET A 26 -21.47 -20.86 -27.97
C MET A 26 -22.44 -20.11 -27.02
N ALA A 27 -23.55 -20.77 -26.64
CA ALA A 27 -24.52 -20.22 -25.69
C ALA A 27 -23.96 -20.08 -24.28
N GLY A 28 -23.14 -21.04 -23.82
CA GLY A 28 -22.49 -20.95 -22.51
C GLY A 28 -21.40 -19.88 -22.45
N GLU A 29 -20.64 -19.72 -23.53
CA GLU A 29 -19.64 -18.65 -23.64
C GLU A 29 -20.29 -17.25 -23.65
N MET A 30 -21.39 -17.10 -24.43
CA MET A 30 -22.16 -15.85 -24.44
C MET A 30 -22.77 -15.54 -23.07
N ALA A 31 -23.32 -16.51 -22.38
CA ALA A 31 -23.87 -16.32 -21.04
C ALA A 31 -22.80 -15.90 -20.04
N ALA A 32 -21.60 -16.49 -20.11
CA ALA A 32 -20.47 -16.09 -19.26
C ALA A 32 -20.01 -14.65 -19.53
N VAL A 33 -19.87 -14.28 -20.81
CA VAL A 33 -19.49 -12.90 -21.21
C VAL A 33 -20.55 -11.90 -20.77
N LEU A 34 -21.84 -12.20 -20.99
CA LEU A 34 -22.94 -11.34 -20.55
C LEU A 34 -22.97 -11.17 -19.03
N TRP A 35 -22.74 -12.25 -18.29
CA TRP A 35 -22.69 -12.20 -16.82
C TRP A 35 -21.51 -11.37 -16.33
N CYS A 36 -20.31 -11.60 -16.85
CA CYS A 36 -19.14 -10.79 -16.51
C CYS A 36 -19.32 -9.31 -16.91
N GLY A 37 -19.89 -9.07 -18.09
CA GLY A 37 -20.22 -7.74 -18.56
C GLY A 37 -21.25 -7.03 -17.69
N LEU A 38 -22.28 -7.74 -17.22
CA LEU A 38 -23.29 -7.20 -16.29
C LEU A 38 -22.66 -6.82 -14.96
N VAL A 39 -21.82 -7.68 -14.37
CA VAL A 39 -21.12 -7.39 -13.11
C VAL A 39 -20.21 -6.17 -13.26
N LEU A 40 -19.49 -6.07 -14.37
CA LEU A 40 -18.62 -4.92 -14.68
C LEU A 40 -19.44 -3.64 -14.87
N LEU A 41 -20.56 -3.71 -15.58
CA LEU A 41 -21.45 -2.57 -15.81
C LEU A 41 -22.06 -2.07 -14.50
N LEU A 42 -22.60 -2.96 -13.68
CA LEU A 42 -23.23 -2.59 -12.40
C LEU A 42 -22.20 -2.14 -11.35
N GLY A 43 -21.05 -2.82 -11.26
CA GLY A 43 -20.04 -2.54 -10.23
C GLY A 43 -19.13 -1.35 -10.56
N PHE A 44 -18.87 -1.10 -11.83
CA PHE A 44 -17.95 -0.06 -12.26
C PHE A 44 -18.60 0.93 -13.24
N GLY A 45 -19.32 0.46 -14.26
CA GLY A 45 -19.85 1.31 -15.33
C GLY A 45 -20.85 2.34 -14.82
N ILE A 46 -21.89 1.92 -14.10
CA ILE A 46 -22.93 2.82 -13.59
C ILE A 46 -22.36 3.82 -12.55
N PRO A 47 -21.59 3.39 -11.52
CA PRO A 47 -20.98 4.34 -10.60
C PRO A 47 -20.05 5.34 -11.28
N SER A 48 -19.23 4.90 -12.23
CA SER A 48 -18.32 5.77 -12.97
C SER A 48 -19.06 6.76 -13.85
N ALA A 49 -20.13 6.33 -14.54
CA ALA A 49 -20.97 7.22 -15.35
C ALA A 49 -21.65 8.29 -14.49
N TRP A 50 -22.15 7.92 -13.31
CA TRP A 50 -22.73 8.88 -12.39
C TRP A 50 -21.70 9.88 -11.87
N LEU A 51 -20.50 9.41 -11.49
CA LEU A 51 -19.40 10.28 -11.05
C LEU A 51 -18.98 11.26 -12.17
N LEU A 52 -18.88 10.79 -13.42
CA LEU A 52 -18.55 11.64 -14.56
C LEU A 52 -19.61 12.70 -14.80
N TRP A 53 -20.89 12.32 -14.74
CA TRP A 53 -22.01 13.26 -14.88
C TRP A 53 -22.01 14.31 -13.77
N ALA A 54 -21.85 13.90 -12.51
CA ALA A 54 -21.81 14.80 -11.37
C ALA A 54 -20.59 15.74 -11.45
N ALA A 55 -19.40 15.20 -11.76
CA ALA A 55 -18.20 16.02 -11.92
C ALA A 55 -18.35 17.07 -13.03
N TRP A 56 -18.92 16.69 -14.19
CA TRP A 56 -19.18 17.62 -15.28
C TRP A 56 -20.12 18.76 -14.89
N ARG A 57 -21.18 18.43 -14.14
CA ARG A 57 -22.19 19.41 -13.75
C ARG A 57 -21.70 20.41 -12.69
N TYR A 58 -20.86 19.94 -11.76
CA TYR A 58 -20.40 20.74 -10.61
C TYR A 58 -18.94 21.19 -10.72
N VAL A 59 -18.31 21.02 -11.87
CA VAL A 59 -16.93 21.44 -12.11
C VAL A 59 -16.70 22.95 -11.88
N GLY A 60 -17.72 23.76 -12.15
CA GLY A 60 -17.67 25.22 -11.96
C GLY A 60 -17.65 25.67 -10.49
N ASP A 61 -18.18 24.85 -9.59
CA ASP A 61 -18.26 25.15 -8.15
C ASP A 61 -17.01 24.66 -7.38
N THR A 62 -16.03 24.10 -8.10
CA THR A 62 -14.84 23.51 -7.50
C THR A 62 -13.78 24.57 -7.24
N ASP A 63 -13.30 24.65 -5.99
CA ASP A 63 -12.09 25.39 -5.67
C ASP A 63 -10.85 24.61 -6.16
N TRP A 64 -10.38 24.99 -7.35
CA TRP A 64 -9.26 24.33 -8.03
C TRP A 64 -7.95 24.42 -7.26
N ALA A 65 -7.73 25.49 -6.49
CA ALA A 65 -6.51 25.66 -5.69
C ALA A 65 -6.50 24.66 -4.53
N ALA A 66 -7.60 24.57 -3.78
CA ALA A 66 -7.75 23.61 -2.71
C ALA A 66 -7.70 22.16 -3.25
N PHE A 67 -8.36 21.88 -4.36
CA PHE A 67 -8.37 20.57 -5.01
C PHE A 67 -6.96 20.11 -5.44
N ALA A 68 -6.20 20.98 -6.12
CA ALA A 68 -4.83 20.68 -6.53
C ALA A 68 -3.92 20.46 -5.34
N HIS A 69 -4.06 21.26 -4.29
CA HIS A 69 -3.29 21.10 -3.05
C HIS A 69 -3.56 19.75 -2.37
N MET A 70 -4.83 19.35 -2.26
CA MET A 70 -5.21 18.03 -1.70
C MET A 70 -4.69 16.87 -2.54
N GLY A 71 -4.84 16.97 -3.87
CA GLY A 71 -4.33 15.97 -4.80
C GLY A 71 -2.82 15.79 -4.67
N PHE A 72 -2.07 16.90 -4.69
CA PHE A 72 -0.62 16.89 -4.52
C PHE A 72 -0.19 16.35 -3.17
N TYR A 73 -0.89 16.74 -2.10
CA TYR A 73 -0.60 16.26 -0.77
C TYR A 73 -0.82 14.73 -0.64
N THR A 74 -1.92 14.22 -1.17
CA THR A 74 -2.22 12.78 -1.18
C THR A 74 -1.16 11.99 -1.95
N LEU A 75 -0.78 12.48 -3.13
CA LEU A 75 0.29 11.87 -3.93
C LEU A 75 1.62 11.86 -3.20
N ARG A 76 2.01 12.98 -2.61
CA ARG A 76 3.26 13.11 -1.85
C ARG A 76 3.27 12.16 -0.65
N LEU A 77 2.17 12.08 0.10
CA LEU A 77 2.02 11.17 1.23
C LEU A 77 2.15 9.70 0.77
N ALA A 78 1.39 9.31 -0.25
CA ALA A 78 1.40 7.95 -0.77
C ALA A 78 2.77 7.55 -1.34
N LEU A 79 3.45 8.45 -2.06
CA LEU A 79 4.82 8.23 -2.55
C LEU A 79 5.83 8.07 -1.40
N THR A 80 5.70 8.89 -0.36
CA THR A 80 6.58 8.80 0.82
C THR A 80 6.42 7.45 1.52
N VAL A 81 5.17 7.01 1.74
CA VAL A 81 4.88 5.71 2.36
C VAL A 81 5.37 4.57 1.47
N ALA A 82 5.12 4.64 0.17
CA ALA A 82 5.56 3.64 -0.80
C ALA A 82 7.09 3.51 -0.81
N ALA A 83 7.81 4.62 -0.88
CA ALA A 83 9.28 4.62 -0.90
C ALA A 83 9.88 4.07 0.39
N ILE A 84 9.46 4.59 1.55
CA ILE A 84 9.98 4.16 2.86
C ILE A 84 9.57 2.71 3.13
N GLY A 85 8.31 2.35 2.91
CA GLY A 85 7.80 1.00 3.19
C GLY A 85 8.45 -0.08 2.32
N THR A 86 8.67 0.20 1.03
CA THR A 86 9.37 -0.72 0.12
C THR A 86 10.85 -0.87 0.52
N ALA A 87 11.52 0.23 0.86
CA ALA A 87 12.91 0.18 1.32
C ALA A 87 13.04 -0.63 2.62
N LEU A 88 12.15 -0.41 3.59
CA LEU A 88 12.11 -1.17 4.84
C LEU A 88 11.83 -2.66 4.58
N ALA A 89 10.88 -2.98 3.70
CA ALA A 89 10.57 -4.37 3.34
C ALA A 89 11.78 -5.06 2.70
N PHE A 90 12.48 -4.39 1.79
CA PHE A 90 13.71 -4.91 1.19
C PHE A 90 14.78 -5.17 2.25
N VAL A 91 15.06 -4.19 3.12
CA VAL A 91 16.09 -4.33 4.16
C VAL A 91 15.77 -5.47 5.12
N LEU A 92 14.52 -5.57 5.58
CA LEU A 92 14.10 -6.63 6.51
C LEU A 92 14.16 -8.02 5.88
N GLN A 93 13.70 -8.17 4.65
CA GLN A 93 13.73 -9.45 3.94
C GLN A 93 15.17 -9.86 3.54
N ALA A 94 16.00 -8.89 3.12
CA ALA A 94 17.41 -9.12 2.84
C ALA A 94 18.17 -9.55 4.10
N TRP A 95 17.94 -8.89 5.23
CA TRP A 95 18.50 -9.27 6.51
C TRP A 95 18.06 -10.66 6.95
N GLN A 96 16.78 -10.99 6.80
CA GLN A 96 16.28 -12.33 7.09
C GLN A 96 16.94 -13.40 6.21
N ARG A 97 17.12 -13.11 4.91
CA ARG A 97 17.74 -14.04 3.96
C ARG A 97 19.21 -14.27 4.30
N ALA A 98 19.95 -13.23 4.64
CA ALA A 98 21.37 -13.32 5.02
C ALA A 98 21.59 -14.10 6.32
N THR A 99 20.81 -13.79 7.35
CA THR A 99 21.05 -14.30 8.70
C THR A 99 20.21 -15.54 9.07
N ALA A 100 19.21 -15.89 8.26
CA ALA A 100 18.17 -16.89 8.55
C ALA A 100 17.38 -16.60 9.85
N ARG A 101 17.52 -15.37 10.39
CA ARG A 101 16.90 -14.91 11.64
C ARG A 101 15.78 -13.90 11.35
N GLY A 102 14.97 -13.59 12.36
CA GLY A 102 13.98 -12.49 12.25
C GLY A 102 12.61 -12.86 11.66
N LYS A 103 12.35 -14.13 11.33
CA LYS A 103 11.03 -14.57 10.83
C LYS A 103 9.87 -14.16 11.74
N GLY A 104 10.08 -14.22 13.06
CA GLY A 104 9.08 -13.78 14.03
C GLY A 104 8.80 -12.27 13.96
N LEU A 105 9.85 -11.46 13.82
CA LEU A 105 9.74 -10.01 13.73
C LEU A 105 8.97 -9.60 12.46
N ILE A 106 9.28 -10.21 11.32
CA ILE A 106 8.59 -9.96 10.05
C ILE A 106 7.11 -10.34 10.14
N ARG A 107 6.79 -11.47 10.77
CA ARG A 107 5.40 -11.88 11.01
C ARG A 107 4.67 -10.90 11.92
N LEU A 108 5.31 -10.43 12.99
CA LEU A 108 4.75 -9.42 13.87
C LEU A 108 4.49 -8.10 13.13
N ALA A 109 5.44 -7.64 12.31
CA ALA A 109 5.28 -6.45 11.49
C ALA A 109 4.09 -6.58 10.50
N GLY A 110 3.81 -7.81 10.05
CA GLY A 110 2.66 -8.09 9.18
C GLY A 110 1.29 -8.06 9.87
N LEU A 111 1.22 -8.12 11.20
CA LEU A 111 -0.06 -8.14 11.93
C LEU A 111 -0.83 -6.81 11.81
N GLY A 112 -0.15 -5.70 11.53
CA GLY A 112 -0.77 -4.39 11.41
C GLY A 112 -1.87 -4.32 10.34
N TYR A 113 -1.77 -5.11 9.27
CA TYR A 113 -2.78 -5.17 8.21
C TYR A 113 -4.10 -5.79 8.67
N GLY A 114 -4.07 -6.73 9.61
CA GLY A 114 -5.25 -7.36 10.20
C GLY A 114 -5.98 -6.50 11.23
N VAL A 115 -5.36 -5.41 11.68
CA VAL A 115 -5.96 -4.49 12.67
C VAL A 115 -6.76 -3.41 11.95
N SER A 116 -7.95 -3.07 12.51
CA SER A 116 -8.73 -1.94 11.99
C SER A 116 -7.91 -0.65 12.01
N GLY A 117 -8.02 0.15 10.93
CA GLY A 117 -7.27 1.42 10.81
C GLY A 117 -7.52 2.39 11.94
N THR A 118 -8.74 2.45 12.46
CA THR A 118 -9.09 3.29 13.61
C THR A 118 -8.40 2.85 14.90
N VAL A 119 -8.38 1.55 15.17
CA VAL A 119 -7.72 0.99 16.38
C VAL A 119 -6.21 1.22 16.30
N LEU A 120 -5.61 0.97 15.12
CA LEU A 120 -4.18 1.22 14.91
C LEU A 120 -3.85 2.71 15.05
N ALA A 121 -4.68 3.60 14.49
CA ALA A 121 -4.48 5.04 14.59
C ALA A 121 -4.55 5.54 16.04
N ILE A 122 -5.49 5.04 16.84
CA ILE A 122 -5.57 5.36 18.28
C ILE A 122 -4.29 4.89 18.99
N GLY A 123 -3.83 3.66 18.72
CA GLY A 123 -2.58 3.15 19.30
C GLY A 123 -1.37 4.00 18.93
N VAL A 124 -1.25 4.39 17.66
CA VAL A 124 -0.19 5.30 17.20
C VAL A 124 -0.29 6.66 17.87
N LEU A 125 -1.50 7.24 17.97
CA LEU A 125 -1.72 8.52 18.62
C LEU A 125 -1.29 8.48 20.10
N MET A 126 -1.64 7.44 20.83
CA MET A 126 -1.24 7.27 22.24
C MET A 126 0.29 7.21 22.38
N ILE A 127 0.96 6.46 21.52
CA ILE A 127 2.42 6.33 21.55
C ILE A 127 3.08 7.67 21.21
N THR A 128 2.69 8.31 20.12
CA THR A 128 3.28 9.57 19.66
C THR A 128 3.05 10.69 20.65
N THR A 129 1.85 10.78 21.25
CA THR A 129 1.56 11.75 22.32
C THR A 129 2.39 11.51 23.58
N ALA A 130 2.59 10.26 23.99
CA ALA A 130 3.45 9.92 25.12
C ALA A 130 4.91 10.32 24.86
N PHE A 131 5.42 10.17 23.63
CA PHE A 131 6.74 10.65 23.24
C PHE A 131 6.83 12.17 23.28
N ASP A 132 5.86 12.89 22.73
CA ASP A 132 5.82 14.35 22.76
C ASP A 132 5.80 14.88 24.19
N HIS A 133 5.04 14.27 25.09
CA HIS A 133 5.04 14.63 26.51
C HIS A 133 6.40 14.42 27.17
N LYS A 134 7.08 13.32 26.89
CA LYS A 134 8.44 13.07 27.43
C LYS A 134 9.45 14.07 26.90
N ILE A 135 9.42 14.36 25.59
CA ILE A 135 10.32 15.36 24.97
C ILE A 135 10.08 16.74 25.59
N ASN A 136 8.82 17.15 25.76
CA ASN A 136 8.48 18.43 26.39
C ASN A 136 8.92 18.49 27.85
N ALA A 137 8.79 17.40 28.61
CA ALA A 137 9.27 17.34 30.01
C ALA A 137 10.80 17.50 30.09
N ILE A 138 11.54 16.82 29.22
CA ILE A 138 13.00 16.92 29.14
C ILE A 138 13.42 18.34 28.72
N SER A 139 12.79 18.89 27.66
CA SER A 139 13.09 20.25 27.18
C SER A 139 12.84 21.30 28.27
N LYS A 140 11.74 21.17 29.00
CA LYS A 140 11.43 22.05 30.14
C LYS A 140 12.45 21.91 31.25
N ALA A 141 12.90 20.70 31.58
CA ALA A 141 13.93 20.47 32.59
C ALA A 141 15.28 21.04 32.20
N LEU A 142 15.61 21.11 30.91
CA LEU A 142 16.81 21.71 30.36
C LEU A 142 16.72 23.23 30.15
N GLY A 143 15.59 23.86 30.48
CA GLY A 143 15.38 25.30 30.34
C GLY A 143 15.02 25.83 28.96
N PHE A 144 14.80 24.94 27.96
CA PHE A 144 14.45 25.34 26.59
C PHE A 144 12.96 25.63 26.39
N GLY A 145 12.11 25.45 27.42
CA GLY A 145 10.67 25.65 27.31
C GLY A 145 9.93 24.44 26.67
N MET A 146 8.67 24.65 26.22
CA MET A 146 7.91 23.62 25.53
C MET A 146 8.20 23.64 24.02
N VAL A 147 8.55 22.50 23.46
CA VAL A 147 8.80 22.32 22.01
C VAL A 147 7.50 22.13 21.22
N GLY A 148 6.40 21.75 21.91
CA GLY A 148 5.11 21.48 21.29
C GLY A 148 4.95 20.02 20.87
N LEU A 149 4.07 19.81 19.89
CA LEU A 149 3.78 18.47 19.33
C LEU A 149 4.68 18.24 18.13
N ILE A 150 5.69 17.37 18.27
CA ILE A 150 6.67 17.06 17.21
C ILE A 150 6.18 15.85 16.38
N TRP A 151 5.57 14.87 17.04
CA TRP A 151 5.10 13.63 16.42
C TRP A 151 3.58 13.64 16.25
N SER A 152 2.84 13.84 17.34
CA SER A 152 1.37 13.86 17.28
C SER A 152 0.90 15.12 16.53
N GLY A 153 -0.07 14.96 15.65
CA GLY A 153 -0.58 16.06 14.81
C GLY A 153 0.33 16.46 13.65
N THR A 154 1.34 15.66 13.31
CA THR A 154 2.22 15.87 12.15
C THR A 154 2.08 14.77 11.11
N ILE A 155 2.60 15.04 9.90
CA ILE A 155 2.67 14.04 8.81
C ILE A 155 3.44 12.78 9.26
N ALA A 156 4.41 12.92 10.16
CA ALA A 156 5.22 11.80 10.62
C ALA A 156 4.40 10.71 11.32
N ALA A 157 3.45 11.09 12.18
CA ALA A 157 2.54 10.13 12.83
C ALA A 157 1.68 9.40 11.79
N LEU A 158 1.18 10.12 10.77
CA LEU A 158 0.37 9.55 9.70
C LEU A 158 1.18 8.59 8.83
N VAL A 159 2.38 8.96 8.42
CA VAL A 159 3.30 8.08 7.66
C VAL A 159 3.64 6.85 8.48
N TYR A 160 3.95 7.00 9.76
CA TYR A 160 4.24 5.88 10.65
C TYR A 160 3.05 4.91 10.78
N ALA A 161 1.83 5.43 10.95
CA ALA A 161 0.63 4.62 11.00
C ALA A 161 0.40 3.82 9.70
N PHE A 162 0.59 4.46 8.54
CA PHE A 162 0.45 3.79 7.25
C PHE A 162 1.54 2.73 7.05
N LEU A 163 2.77 2.99 7.44
CA LEU A 163 3.85 2.01 7.40
C LEU A 163 3.53 0.80 8.28
N CYS A 164 3.07 1.01 9.52
CA CYS A 164 2.65 -0.09 10.40
C CYS A 164 1.48 -0.89 9.82
N ARG A 165 0.49 -0.20 9.23
CA ARG A 165 -0.69 -0.83 8.68
C ARG A 165 -0.39 -1.67 7.43
N PHE A 166 0.38 -1.11 6.51
CA PHE A 166 0.62 -1.71 5.21
C PHE A 166 1.96 -2.47 5.10
N ALA A 167 2.70 -2.62 6.20
CA ALA A 167 3.95 -3.37 6.22
C ALA A 167 3.81 -4.79 5.64
N ALA A 168 2.71 -5.50 5.94
CA ALA A 168 2.45 -6.84 5.43
C ALA A 168 2.46 -6.88 3.90
N VAL A 169 1.84 -5.90 3.25
CA VAL A 169 1.67 -5.87 1.78
C VAL A 169 3.04 -5.80 1.11
N SER A 170 3.91 -4.90 1.56
CA SER A 170 5.27 -4.77 1.00
C SER A 170 6.16 -5.96 1.35
N LEU A 171 6.06 -6.46 2.58
CA LEU A 171 6.84 -7.63 3.03
C LEU A 171 6.49 -8.87 2.20
N TRP A 172 5.22 -9.14 1.94
CA TRP A 172 4.78 -10.29 1.13
C TRP A 172 5.19 -10.16 -0.33
N ALA A 173 5.10 -8.97 -0.92
CA ALA A 173 5.52 -8.74 -2.29
C ALA A 173 7.03 -8.98 -2.47
N VAL A 174 7.85 -8.50 -1.53
CA VAL A 174 9.31 -8.71 -1.55
C VAL A 174 9.66 -10.17 -1.21
N GLU A 175 8.98 -10.81 -0.25
CA GLU A 175 9.15 -12.22 0.07
C GLU A 175 8.88 -13.11 -1.14
N SER A 176 7.80 -12.83 -1.89
CA SER A 176 7.48 -13.54 -3.12
C SER A 176 8.61 -13.43 -4.14
N GLY A 177 9.17 -12.24 -4.32
CA GLY A 177 10.34 -12.04 -5.19
C GLY A 177 11.55 -12.88 -4.77
N PHE A 178 11.88 -12.87 -3.48
CA PHE A 178 12.97 -13.70 -2.96
C PHE A 178 12.74 -15.20 -3.14
N ALA A 179 11.49 -15.67 -3.15
CA ALA A 179 11.17 -17.08 -3.38
C ALA A 179 11.56 -17.56 -4.79
N HIS A 180 11.69 -16.66 -5.76
CA HIS A 180 12.13 -16.98 -7.12
C HIS A 180 13.66 -17.01 -7.27
N ILE A 181 14.42 -16.49 -6.30
CA ILE A 181 15.89 -16.49 -6.32
C ILE A 181 16.41 -17.78 -5.67
N PRO A 182 17.02 -18.71 -6.43
CA PRO A 182 17.52 -19.95 -5.89
C PRO A 182 18.69 -19.71 -4.91
N PRO A 183 18.79 -20.48 -3.81
CA PRO A 183 19.86 -20.33 -2.82
C PRO A 183 21.28 -20.54 -3.39
N SER A 184 21.40 -21.25 -4.48
CA SER A 184 22.68 -21.48 -5.15
C SER A 184 23.31 -20.18 -5.67
N LEU A 185 22.53 -19.18 -6.03
CA LEU A 185 23.06 -17.86 -6.44
C LEU A 185 23.72 -17.14 -5.25
N ASP A 186 23.13 -17.24 -4.06
CA ASP A 186 23.72 -16.64 -2.85
C ASP A 186 25.05 -17.33 -2.51
N GLN A 187 25.09 -18.68 -2.58
CA GLN A 187 26.30 -19.47 -2.35
C GLN A 187 27.41 -19.11 -3.35
N SER A 188 27.06 -18.96 -4.62
CA SER A 188 28.02 -18.56 -5.66
C SER A 188 28.58 -17.16 -5.40
N ALA A 189 27.74 -16.21 -4.98
CA ALA A 189 28.20 -14.85 -4.65
C ALA A 189 29.18 -14.87 -3.46
N PHE A 190 28.91 -15.67 -2.41
CA PHE A 190 29.79 -15.81 -1.25
C PHE A 190 31.11 -16.51 -1.62
N LEU A 191 31.07 -17.53 -2.48
CA LEU A 191 32.29 -18.18 -2.98
C LEU A 191 33.17 -17.24 -3.80
N LEU A 192 32.58 -16.26 -4.49
CA LEU A 192 33.29 -15.20 -5.21
C LEU A 192 33.77 -14.06 -4.28
N GLY A 193 33.62 -14.21 -2.95
CA GLY A 193 34.11 -13.25 -1.97
C GLY A 193 33.19 -12.05 -1.73
N CYS A 194 31.93 -12.06 -2.22
CA CYS A 194 30.98 -11.00 -1.96
C CYS A 194 30.53 -11.02 -0.48
N SER A 195 30.58 -9.86 0.18
CA SER A 195 29.97 -9.67 1.49
C SER A 195 28.44 -9.66 1.37
N GLU A 196 27.72 -9.86 2.50
CA GLU A 196 26.26 -9.79 2.54
C GLU A 196 25.72 -8.48 1.95
N LYS A 197 26.33 -7.34 2.27
CA LYS A 197 25.95 -6.02 1.73
C LYS A 197 26.17 -5.95 0.20
N GLN A 198 27.29 -6.47 -0.28
CA GLN A 198 27.57 -6.51 -1.72
C GLN A 198 26.59 -7.41 -2.47
N THR A 199 26.25 -8.56 -1.88
CA THR A 199 25.22 -9.47 -2.42
C THR A 199 23.85 -8.78 -2.46
N ALA A 200 23.46 -8.04 -1.42
CA ALA A 200 22.21 -7.31 -1.39
C ALA A 200 22.10 -6.26 -2.50
N TRP A 201 23.14 -5.45 -2.70
CA TRP A 201 23.10 -4.36 -3.68
C TRP A 201 23.37 -4.81 -5.12
N ARG A 202 24.25 -5.80 -5.33
CA ARG A 202 24.69 -6.21 -6.67
C ARG A 202 23.88 -7.38 -7.23
N LEU A 203 23.32 -8.23 -6.36
CA LEU A 203 22.57 -9.42 -6.78
C LEU A 203 21.08 -9.28 -6.48
N TRP A 204 20.69 -9.08 -5.20
CA TRP A 204 19.28 -9.13 -4.82
C TRP A 204 18.50 -7.92 -5.33
N LEU A 205 19.03 -6.69 -5.18
CA LEU A 205 18.32 -5.48 -5.59
C LEU A 205 17.95 -5.48 -7.08
N PRO A 206 18.85 -5.77 -8.04
CA PRO A 206 18.49 -5.83 -9.46
C PRO A 206 17.56 -7.00 -9.79
N LEU A 207 17.71 -8.16 -9.15
CA LEU A 207 16.83 -9.31 -9.39
C LEU A 207 15.41 -9.09 -8.84
N LEU A 208 15.28 -8.31 -7.78
CA LEU A 208 13.99 -8.01 -7.14
C LEU A 208 13.30 -6.76 -7.68
N ARG A 209 13.85 -6.11 -8.70
CA ARG A 209 13.33 -4.83 -9.20
C ARG A 209 11.81 -4.88 -9.47
N ASN A 210 11.31 -5.92 -10.10
CA ASN A 210 9.88 -6.07 -10.41
C ASN A 210 9.05 -6.24 -9.13
N SER A 211 9.52 -7.06 -8.19
CA SER A 211 8.85 -7.24 -6.88
C SER A 211 8.88 -5.98 -6.02
N LEU A 212 9.94 -5.18 -6.11
CA LEU A 212 10.05 -3.89 -5.42
C LEU A 212 9.11 -2.85 -6.03
N VAL A 213 9.01 -2.80 -7.35
CA VAL A 213 8.03 -1.95 -8.04
C VAL A 213 6.61 -2.37 -7.67
N THR A 214 6.31 -3.66 -7.67
CA THR A 214 5.02 -4.21 -7.23
C THR A 214 4.71 -3.81 -5.78
N ALA A 215 5.67 -3.96 -4.86
CA ALA A 215 5.52 -3.54 -3.47
C ALA A 215 5.23 -2.03 -3.34
N ALA A 216 5.96 -1.21 -4.07
CA ALA A 216 5.77 0.24 -4.08
C ALA A 216 4.40 0.65 -4.64
N LEU A 217 3.96 0.05 -5.74
CA LEU A 217 2.65 0.30 -6.34
C LEU A 217 1.51 -0.10 -5.41
N LEU A 218 1.61 -1.26 -4.76
CA LEU A 218 0.61 -1.72 -3.80
C LEU A 218 0.54 -0.78 -2.60
N LEU A 219 1.68 -0.40 -2.00
CA LEU A 219 1.71 0.55 -0.89
C LEU A 219 1.13 1.91 -1.27
N PHE A 220 1.44 2.38 -2.47
CA PHE A 220 0.91 3.64 -2.98
C PHE A 220 -0.61 3.60 -3.09
N LEU A 221 -1.17 2.55 -3.72
CA LEU A 221 -2.61 2.37 -3.88
C LEU A 221 -3.34 2.24 -2.53
N GLU A 222 -2.77 1.44 -1.61
CA GLU A 222 -3.33 1.28 -0.25
C GLU A 222 -3.32 2.60 0.52
N SER A 223 -2.22 3.37 0.42
CA SER A 223 -2.07 4.66 1.12
C SER A 223 -3.01 5.75 0.58
N MET A 224 -3.26 5.77 -0.73
CA MET A 224 -4.18 6.75 -1.34
C MET A 224 -5.62 6.60 -0.84
N LYS A 225 -6.10 5.38 -0.70
CA LYS A 225 -7.49 5.09 -0.32
C LYS A 225 -7.70 5.00 1.19
N GLU A 226 -6.63 5.10 2.00
CA GLU A 226 -6.75 4.99 3.45
C GLU A 226 -7.48 6.19 4.05
N LEU A 227 -8.63 5.90 4.65
CA LEU A 227 -9.49 6.89 5.28
C LEU A 227 -9.39 6.86 6.80
N SER A 228 -9.48 5.66 7.40
CA SER A 228 -9.69 5.50 8.83
C SER A 228 -8.56 6.09 9.69
N ALA A 229 -7.32 5.78 9.34
CA ALA A 229 -6.16 6.32 10.02
C ALA A 229 -5.92 7.79 9.66
N ALA A 230 -6.20 8.19 8.41
CA ALA A 230 -6.07 9.57 7.97
C ALA A 230 -6.99 10.52 8.74
N MET A 231 -8.24 10.12 8.99
CA MET A 231 -9.22 10.92 9.74
C MET A 231 -8.76 11.25 11.17
N LEU A 232 -8.05 10.34 11.82
CA LEU A 232 -7.63 10.50 13.21
C LEU A 232 -6.25 11.15 13.37
N LEU A 233 -5.33 10.93 12.41
CA LEU A 233 -3.93 11.33 12.54
C LEU A 233 -3.52 12.48 11.63
N ARG A 234 -4.36 12.91 10.70
CA ARG A 234 -4.02 14.04 9.81
C ARG A 234 -3.81 15.32 10.61
N PRO A 235 -2.82 16.15 10.24
CA PRO A 235 -2.70 17.50 10.76
C PRO A 235 -3.95 18.34 10.43
N PHE A 236 -4.28 19.31 11.30
CA PHE A 236 -5.50 20.12 11.15
C PHE A 236 -5.60 20.85 9.81
N ASN A 237 -4.46 21.28 9.24
CA ASN A 237 -4.45 22.05 7.98
C ASN A 237 -4.25 21.19 6.74
N VAL A 238 -4.42 19.86 6.87
CA VAL A 238 -4.14 18.94 5.79
C VAL A 238 -5.34 18.06 5.53
N GLN A 239 -5.74 18.00 4.26
CA GLN A 239 -6.77 17.10 3.78
C GLN A 239 -6.18 16.15 2.73
N THR A 240 -6.53 14.87 2.82
CA THR A 240 -6.29 13.90 1.76
C THR A 240 -7.53 13.77 0.89
N LEU A 241 -7.39 13.25 -0.33
CA LEU A 241 -8.54 13.00 -1.21
C LEU A 241 -9.60 12.13 -0.53
N SER A 242 -9.17 11.07 0.18
CA SER A 242 -10.08 10.17 0.90
C SER A 242 -10.86 10.88 2.01
N THR A 243 -10.19 11.73 2.81
CA THR A 243 -10.86 12.48 3.89
C THR A 243 -11.80 13.56 3.35
N TYR A 244 -11.42 14.19 2.24
CA TYR A 244 -12.25 15.20 1.58
C TYR A 244 -13.52 14.58 0.99
N ILE A 245 -13.40 13.44 0.28
CA ILE A 245 -14.55 12.68 -0.20
C ILE A 245 -15.51 12.34 0.95
N TYR A 246 -14.96 11.83 2.05
CA TYR A 246 -15.75 11.45 3.22
C TYR A 246 -16.49 12.64 3.84
N GLU A 247 -15.85 13.81 3.96
CA GLU A 247 -16.48 15.02 4.51
C GLU A 247 -17.68 15.46 3.67
N TYR A 248 -17.57 15.45 2.34
CA TYR A 248 -18.68 15.78 1.46
C TYR A 248 -19.82 14.77 1.51
N ILE A 249 -19.47 13.47 1.54
CA ILE A 249 -20.47 12.41 1.67
C ILE A 249 -21.22 12.52 3.02
N SER A 250 -20.50 12.81 4.12
CA SER A 250 -21.07 12.98 5.45
C SER A 250 -21.95 14.24 5.57
N ALA A 251 -21.71 15.24 4.73
CA ALA A 251 -22.51 16.44 4.60
C ALA A 251 -23.66 16.31 3.57
N GLU A 252 -23.93 15.10 3.06
CA GLU A 252 -24.94 14.79 2.04
C GLU A 252 -24.73 15.52 0.69
N ARG A 253 -23.50 15.97 0.43
CA ARG A 253 -23.09 16.65 -0.81
C ARG A 253 -22.35 15.70 -1.74
N PHE A 254 -23.01 14.64 -2.18
CA PHE A 254 -22.40 13.56 -2.99
C PHE A 254 -21.81 14.07 -4.31
N GLU A 255 -22.40 15.09 -4.90
CA GLU A 255 -21.96 15.64 -6.19
C GLU A 255 -20.59 16.30 -6.09
N MET A 256 -20.29 16.98 -4.97
CA MET A 256 -19.01 17.63 -4.73
C MET A 256 -17.88 16.61 -4.49
N ALA A 257 -18.22 15.41 -4.02
CA ALA A 257 -17.28 14.30 -3.84
C ALA A 257 -16.90 13.63 -5.16
N ALA A 258 -17.64 13.88 -6.26
CA ALA A 258 -17.46 13.17 -7.52
C ALA A 258 -16.10 13.45 -8.18
N LEU A 259 -15.68 14.72 -8.23
CA LEU A 259 -14.41 15.09 -8.87
C LEU A 259 -13.18 14.49 -8.16
N PRO A 260 -13.02 14.58 -6.82
CA PRO A 260 -11.92 13.93 -6.12
C PRO A 260 -11.98 12.39 -6.19
N ALA A 261 -13.18 11.80 -6.23
CA ALA A 261 -13.32 10.36 -6.43
C ALA A 261 -12.84 9.94 -7.83
N LEU A 262 -13.21 10.68 -8.88
CA LEU A 262 -12.70 10.46 -10.23
C LEU A 262 -11.18 10.61 -10.31
N LEU A 263 -10.60 11.60 -9.64
CA LEU A 263 -9.15 11.75 -9.60
C LEU A 263 -8.47 10.52 -9.00
N MET A 264 -9.03 9.95 -7.92
CA MET A 264 -8.52 8.69 -7.36
C MET A 264 -8.60 7.53 -8.35
N VAL A 265 -9.68 7.42 -9.10
CA VAL A 265 -9.84 6.38 -10.15
C VAL A 265 -8.82 6.60 -11.27
N VAL A 266 -8.69 7.83 -11.78
CA VAL A 266 -7.75 8.16 -12.87
C VAL A 266 -6.30 7.92 -12.45
N LEU A 267 -5.95 8.18 -11.19
CA LEU A 267 -4.62 7.88 -10.67
C LEU A 267 -4.42 6.38 -10.40
N GLY A 268 -5.46 5.67 -9.97
CA GLY A 268 -5.40 4.26 -9.63
C GLY A 268 -5.32 3.33 -10.83
N LEU A 269 -6.11 3.57 -11.87
CA LEU A 269 -6.19 2.68 -13.05
C LEU A 269 -4.85 2.46 -13.77
N PRO A 270 -4.05 3.50 -14.09
CA PRO A 270 -2.74 3.32 -14.72
C PRO A 270 -1.78 2.52 -13.84
N LEU A 271 -1.86 2.71 -12.51
CA LEU A 271 -1.00 1.99 -11.57
C LEU A 271 -1.38 0.51 -11.47
N VAL A 272 -2.67 0.19 -11.51
CA VAL A 272 -3.16 -1.20 -11.60
C VAL A 272 -2.72 -1.84 -12.91
N ALA A 273 -2.83 -1.14 -14.04
CA ALA A 273 -2.36 -1.63 -15.33
C ALA A 273 -0.84 -1.90 -15.33
N LEU A 274 -0.07 -0.99 -14.71
CA LEU A 274 1.37 -1.18 -14.54
C LEU A 274 1.68 -2.37 -13.63
N LEU A 275 0.92 -2.54 -12.56
CA LEU A 275 1.06 -3.67 -11.64
C LEU A 275 0.81 -5.01 -12.35
N LEU A 276 -0.24 -5.10 -13.17
CA LEU A 276 -0.52 -6.30 -13.96
C LEU A 276 0.66 -6.62 -14.88
N LYS A 277 1.21 -5.62 -15.57
CA LYS A 277 2.39 -5.81 -16.43
C LYS A 277 3.62 -6.31 -15.67
N THR A 278 3.90 -5.77 -14.47
CA THR A 278 5.04 -6.22 -13.66
C THR A 278 4.87 -7.62 -13.07
N MET A 279 3.65 -8.16 -13.05
CA MET A 279 3.36 -9.54 -12.61
C MET A 279 3.47 -10.55 -13.76
N GLU A 280 3.37 -10.11 -15.01
CA GLU A 280 3.53 -10.94 -16.20
C GLU A 280 5.02 -11.12 -16.60
N ASP A 281 5.88 -10.13 -16.32
CA ASP A 281 7.34 -10.13 -16.54
C ASP A 281 8.09 -10.85 -15.38
#